data_288e59ca9f668887bf0fc1de9b50c913
#
_entry.id   288e59ca9f668887bf0fc1de9b50c913
#
_cell.length_a   1.000
_cell.length_b   1.000
_cell.length_c   1.000
_cell.angle_alpha   90.00
_cell.angle_beta   90.00
_cell.angle_gamma   90.00
#
_symmetry.space_group_name_H-M   'P 1'
#
loop_
_entity.id
_entity.type
_entity.pdbx_description
1 polymer ?
#
loop_
_entity_poly.entity_id
_entity_poly.type
_entity_poly.pdbx_seq_one_letter_code
_entity_poly.pdbx_strand_id
1 'polypeptide(L)'
;MKQRPIFTLIALVLFIVSGCSQKAPNIVLIFADDLGYTGLSSFGSKYYQTPNIDQLCEGGMKFTQGYASATVCAPSRASLLSGQYTPRHGVLRVTNVPKARKIEHLYRCYQPQGTPYSTDIYTMAEMLKEGGYVTGMFGKWHLDPVDPGEQGFVTWIASAGKHFDFKTNPEMDIPDGTYLTDFMTDHAIKFIKDNKAQPFFLYLPDFLVHKPLEAKQSLIEKYDQIEGVGAQRNSVYAAMTESLDHSVGRIMRTLEELDLLENTLIVFTSDNGAPGRTLPDGSADLNRGHTDNVPLRDGKGLMYEGGLRVPYIFYWKDRIPAGSVSEEVIINIDLYPTFADLAGIELPEDKIWDGVSLLPLLFKEGSKLDPRPIFWHYPNYGPASLKNGKISYAYIPTDVVRYGDFKLLEFYHCETDHLELYNLKEDISELNNLADAMPEKVDELYQMLLEWREQTGAELPVPNPDFKLPEN
;
A
#
# COMPACT_ATOMS: atom_id res chain seq x y z
N MET A 1 47.87 -25.11 -72.74
CA MET A 1 46.83 -25.39 -71.75
C MET A 1 46.68 -24.12 -70.89
N LYS A 2 45.59 -23.37 -71.10
CA LYS A 2 45.27 -22.15 -70.30
C LYS A 2 44.29 -22.53 -69.21
N GLN A 3 44.70 -22.41 -67.94
CA GLN A 3 43.82 -22.56 -66.79
C GLN A 3 42.99 -21.30 -66.64
N ARG A 4 41.64 -21.46 -66.53
CA ARG A 4 40.67 -20.42 -66.18
C ARG A 4 40.47 -20.42 -64.66
N PRO A 5 40.47 -19.29 -63.98
CA PRO A 5 40.14 -19.19 -62.56
C PRO A 5 38.62 -19.29 -62.39
N ILE A 6 38.17 -20.14 -61.49
CA ILE A 6 36.79 -20.25 -61.03
C ILE A 6 36.63 -19.18 -59.90
N PHE A 7 35.82 -18.18 -60.12
CA PHE A 7 35.40 -17.22 -59.11
C PHE A 7 34.18 -17.82 -58.40
N THR A 8 34.37 -18.25 -57.18
CA THR A 8 33.28 -18.69 -56.28
C THR A 8 32.66 -17.45 -55.63
N LEU A 9 31.46 -17.11 -56.07
CA LEU A 9 30.67 -16.01 -55.50
C LEU A 9 30.05 -16.51 -54.17
N ILE A 10 30.59 -16.07 -53.03
CA ILE A 10 29.99 -16.32 -51.71
C ILE A 10 28.88 -15.28 -51.55
N ALA A 11 27.62 -15.71 -51.68
CA ALA A 11 26.44 -14.91 -51.35
C ALA A 11 26.31 -14.86 -49.79
N LEU A 12 26.64 -13.73 -49.21
CA LEU A 12 26.44 -13.44 -47.80
C LEU A 12 24.96 -13.13 -47.57
N VAL A 13 24.19 -14.15 -47.10
CA VAL A 13 22.81 -13.99 -46.69
C VAL A 13 22.80 -13.33 -45.31
N LEU A 14 22.56 -12.02 -45.28
CA LEU A 14 22.28 -11.26 -44.07
C LEU A 14 20.86 -11.66 -43.59
N PHE A 15 20.80 -12.54 -42.61
CA PHE A 15 19.60 -12.73 -41.81
C PHE A 15 19.37 -11.45 -40.99
N ILE A 16 18.53 -10.56 -41.45
CA ILE A 16 17.93 -9.52 -40.61
C ILE A 16 16.98 -10.24 -39.66
N VAL A 17 17.48 -10.60 -38.48
CA VAL A 17 16.63 -10.96 -37.37
C VAL A 17 15.95 -9.65 -36.96
N SER A 18 14.78 -9.37 -37.52
CA SER A 18 13.85 -8.39 -36.97
C SER A 18 13.42 -8.94 -35.61
N GLY A 19 14.26 -8.68 -34.60
CA GLY A 19 13.82 -8.81 -33.21
C GLY A 19 12.64 -7.88 -33.06
N CYS A 20 11.43 -8.45 -32.97
CA CYS A 20 10.27 -7.73 -32.51
C CYS A 20 10.63 -7.31 -31.08
N SER A 21 11.16 -6.09 -30.91
CA SER A 21 11.38 -5.52 -29.58
C SER A 21 10.01 -5.46 -28.94
N GLN A 22 9.76 -6.36 -28.01
CA GLN A 22 8.49 -6.36 -27.27
C GLN A 22 8.41 -5.00 -26.59
N LYS A 23 7.36 -4.24 -26.89
CA LYS A 23 7.15 -2.91 -26.32
C LYS A 23 7.11 -3.06 -24.80
N ALA A 24 7.85 -2.23 -24.07
CA ALA A 24 7.83 -2.21 -22.62
C ALA A 24 6.37 -2.10 -22.12
N PRO A 25 5.94 -2.89 -21.14
CA PRO A 25 4.56 -2.91 -20.68
C PRO A 25 4.17 -1.60 -19.99
N ASN A 26 2.92 -1.22 -20.08
CA ASN A 26 2.37 -0.17 -19.24
C ASN A 26 2.20 -0.68 -17.81
N ILE A 27 2.26 0.22 -16.85
CA ILE A 27 2.06 -0.08 -15.43
C ILE A 27 0.95 0.83 -14.91
N VAL A 28 -0.10 0.23 -14.32
CA VAL A 28 -1.18 0.93 -13.65
C VAL A 28 -1.21 0.47 -12.20
N LEU A 29 -0.90 1.37 -11.29
CA LEU A 29 -0.95 1.14 -9.84
C LEU A 29 -2.14 1.88 -9.24
N ILE A 30 -3.19 1.15 -8.84
CA ILE A 30 -4.37 1.65 -8.16
C ILE A 30 -4.16 1.44 -6.66
N PHE A 31 -4.14 2.53 -5.91
CA PHE A 31 -3.76 2.54 -4.50
C PHE A 31 -4.86 3.18 -3.66
N ALA A 32 -5.66 2.35 -3.00
CA ALA A 32 -6.75 2.81 -2.16
C ALA A 32 -6.24 3.44 -0.85
N ASP A 33 -7.07 4.25 -0.21
CA ASP A 33 -6.79 4.92 1.07
C ASP A 33 -7.70 4.34 2.16
N ASP A 34 -7.11 3.76 3.21
CA ASP A 34 -7.82 3.15 4.34
C ASP A 34 -8.73 1.96 3.97
N LEU A 35 -8.44 1.24 2.89
CA LEU A 35 -9.19 0.04 2.51
C LEU A 35 -8.58 -1.19 3.18
N GLY A 36 -9.32 -1.81 4.10
CA GLY A 36 -8.88 -3.02 4.78
C GLY A 36 -8.92 -4.27 3.91
N TYR A 37 -8.22 -5.31 4.36
CA TYR A 37 -8.15 -6.60 3.67
C TYR A 37 -9.53 -7.18 3.33
N THR A 38 -10.48 -7.13 4.27
CA THR A 38 -11.85 -7.64 4.07
C THR A 38 -12.80 -6.60 3.47
N GLY A 39 -12.27 -5.51 2.90
CA GLY A 39 -13.05 -4.43 2.30
C GLY A 39 -13.58 -4.70 0.88
N LEU A 40 -13.30 -5.88 0.30
CA LEU A 40 -13.69 -6.28 -1.06
C LEU A 40 -14.45 -7.61 -1.03
N SER A 41 -15.39 -7.82 -1.95
CA SER A 41 -16.13 -9.09 -2.06
C SER A 41 -15.21 -10.28 -2.34
N SER A 42 -14.22 -10.14 -3.21
CA SER A 42 -13.20 -11.17 -3.49
C SER A 42 -12.26 -11.47 -2.30
N PHE A 43 -12.24 -10.62 -1.28
CA PHE A 43 -11.48 -10.82 -0.03
C PHE A 43 -12.37 -11.09 1.19
N GLY A 44 -13.66 -11.39 0.98
CA GLY A 44 -14.55 -11.94 2.00
C GLY A 44 -15.67 -11.03 2.49
N SER A 45 -15.74 -9.75 2.06
CA SER A 45 -16.91 -8.92 2.36
C SER A 45 -18.18 -9.54 1.78
N LYS A 46 -19.23 -9.54 2.58
CA LYS A 46 -20.60 -9.93 2.14
C LYS A 46 -21.51 -8.73 2.00
N TYR A 47 -21.01 -7.54 2.32
CA TYR A 47 -21.76 -6.29 2.30
C TYR A 47 -21.32 -5.38 1.17
N TYR A 48 -20.01 -5.20 0.98
CA TYR A 48 -19.47 -4.36 -0.09
C TYR A 48 -19.53 -5.08 -1.43
N GLN A 49 -20.02 -4.40 -2.46
CA GLN A 49 -20.14 -4.92 -3.81
C GLN A 49 -19.04 -4.31 -4.71
N THR A 50 -18.10 -5.14 -5.14
CA THR A 50 -16.91 -4.71 -5.89
C THR A 50 -16.70 -5.52 -7.18
N PRO A 51 -17.72 -5.60 -8.08
CA PRO A 51 -17.69 -6.52 -9.22
C PRO A 51 -16.56 -6.24 -10.23
N ASN A 52 -16.12 -4.99 -10.39
CA ASN A 52 -15.03 -4.67 -11.32
C ASN A 52 -13.65 -5.05 -10.72
N ILE A 53 -13.46 -4.85 -9.41
CA ILE A 53 -12.24 -5.31 -8.72
C ILE A 53 -12.23 -6.84 -8.64
N ASP A 54 -13.39 -7.47 -8.48
CA ASP A 54 -13.50 -8.93 -8.52
C ASP A 54 -13.10 -9.49 -9.89
N GLN A 55 -13.41 -8.81 -11.00
CA GLN A 55 -12.92 -9.17 -12.33
C GLN A 55 -11.38 -9.11 -12.44
N LEU A 56 -10.71 -8.12 -11.80
CA LEU A 56 -9.25 -8.13 -11.72
C LEU A 56 -8.75 -9.38 -10.99
N CYS A 57 -9.41 -9.74 -9.90
CA CYS A 57 -9.06 -10.90 -9.09
C CYS A 57 -9.28 -12.22 -9.83
N GLU A 58 -10.40 -12.35 -10.56
CA GLU A 58 -10.76 -13.53 -11.37
C GLU A 58 -9.85 -13.68 -12.59
N GLY A 59 -9.43 -12.57 -13.20
CA GLY A 59 -8.55 -12.57 -14.36
C GLY A 59 -7.05 -12.51 -14.05
N GLY A 60 -6.67 -12.40 -12.78
CA GLY A 60 -5.29 -12.22 -12.33
C GLY A 60 -4.91 -13.11 -11.15
N MET A 61 -3.98 -12.61 -10.33
CA MET A 61 -3.47 -13.27 -9.13
C MET A 61 -3.79 -12.47 -7.87
N LYS A 62 -4.37 -13.13 -6.89
CA LYS A 62 -4.62 -12.60 -5.55
C LYS A 62 -3.52 -13.07 -4.59
N PHE A 63 -2.98 -12.13 -3.78
CA PHE A 63 -2.12 -12.47 -2.65
C PHE A 63 -2.91 -12.43 -1.35
N THR A 64 -2.86 -13.53 -0.60
CA THR A 64 -3.55 -13.63 0.69
C THR A 64 -2.74 -13.08 1.86
N GLN A 65 -1.45 -12.85 1.66
CA GLN A 65 -0.53 -12.36 2.67
C GLN A 65 0.23 -11.11 2.17
N GLY A 66 -0.53 -10.14 1.66
CA GLY A 66 -0.01 -8.85 1.22
C GLY A 66 -0.08 -7.78 2.31
N TYR A 67 0.97 -6.98 2.46
CA TYR A 67 1.13 -6.02 3.54
C TYR A 67 1.43 -4.60 3.06
N ALA A 68 0.90 -3.64 3.79
CA ALA A 68 1.39 -2.27 3.76
C ALA A 68 2.64 -2.15 4.64
N SER A 69 3.56 -1.24 4.33
CA SER A 69 4.79 -1.01 5.10
C SER A 69 4.61 -0.15 6.35
N ALA A 70 3.42 0.41 6.53
CA ALA A 70 3.04 1.16 7.72
C ALA A 70 1.53 1.10 7.94
N THR A 71 1.09 1.37 9.16
CA THR A 71 -0.33 1.38 9.54
C THR A 71 -1.03 2.72 9.30
N VAL A 72 -0.31 3.69 8.69
CA VAL A 72 -0.83 5.03 8.37
C VAL A 72 -0.29 5.53 7.02
N CYS A 73 -1.07 6.39 6.37
CA CYS A 73 -0.94 6.75 4.96
C CYS A 73 0.44 7.27 4.53
N ALA A 74 0.94 8.40 5.11
CA ALA A 74 2.14 9.06 4.62
C ALA A 74 3.40 8.17 4.69
N PRO A 75 3.72 7.49 5.81
CA PRO A 75 4.83 6.55 5.86
C PRO A 75 4.71 5.41 4.84
N SER A 76 3.51 4.83 4.67
CA SER A 76 3.29 3.76 3.72
C SER A 76 3.48 4.22 2.26
N ARG A 77 3.03 5.43 1.93
CA ARG A 77 3.21 6.04 0.58
C ARG A 77 4.67 6.36 0.31
N ALA A 78 5.40 6.89 1.30
CA ALA A 78 6.83 7.14 1.20
C ALA A 78 7.60 5.82 0.97
N SER A 79 7.30 4.78 1.73
CA SER A 79 7.90 3.45 1.55
C SER A 79 7.61 2.84 0.18
N LEU A 80 6.36 2.92 -0.28
CA LEU A 80 5.97 2.45 -1.62
C LEU A 80 6.82 3.11 -2.71
N LEU A 81 6.92 4.44 -2.69
CA LEU A 81 7.60 5.20 -3.72
C LEU A 81 9.11 5.09 -3.66
N SER A 82 9.70 4.87 -2.48
CA SER A 82 11.14 4.74 -2.28
C SER A 82 11.67 3.30 -2.35
N GLY A 83 10.80 2.28 -2.20
CA GLY A 83 11.24 0.89 -2.05
C GLY A 83 11.97 0.61 -0.73
N GLN A 84 11.76 1.46 0.30
CA GLN A 84 12.50 1.42 1.57
C GLN A 84 11.58 1.33 2.77
N TYR A 85 12.07 0.73 3.86
CA TYR A 85 11.41 0.78 5.16
C TYR A 85 11.39 2.20 5.75
N THR A 86 10.41 2.46 6.60
CA THR A 86 10.18 3.79 7.21
C THR A 86 11.39 4.43 7.90
N PRO A 87 12.29 3.70 8.60
CA PRO A 87 13.46 4.33 9.20
C PRO A 87 14.44 4.93 8.18
N ARG A 88 14.57 4.32 6.97
CA ARG A 88 15.54 4.80 5.97
C ARG A 88 15.15 6.13 5.35
N HIS A 89 13.87 6.31 5.01
CA HIS A 89 13.40 7.58 4.44
C HIS A 89 12.93 8.60 5.50
N GLY A 90 12.86 8.20 6.78
CA GLY A 90 12.58 9.08 7.92
C GLY A 90 11.14 9.59 8.05
N VAL A 91 10.24 9.28 7.12
CA VAL A 91 8.82 9.66 7.22
C VAL A 91 8.11 8.69 8.18
N LEU A 92 8.06 9.03 9.45
CA LEU A 92 7.57 8.15 10.51
C LEU A 92 6.11 8.42 10.90
N ARG A 93 5.51 9.50 10.40
CA ARG A 93 4.14 9.92 10.76
C ARG A 93 3.53 10.82 9.70
N VAL A 94 2.23 11.07 9.84
CA VAL A 94 1.53 12.09 9.04
C VAL A 94 1.98 13.48 9.51
N THR A 95 2.59 14.27 8.62
CA THR A 95 3.27 15.53 8.96
C THR A 95 2.32 16.70 9.24
N ASN A 96 1.12 16.69 8.66
CA ASN A 96 0.15 17.79 8.73
C ASN A 96 -0.81 17.71 9.95
N VAL A 97 -0.57 16.80 10.89
CA VAL A 97 -1.34 16.79 12.14
C VAL A 97 -0.95 18.02 12.96
N PRO A 98 -1.89 18.90 13.32
CA PRO A 98 -1.59 20.04 14.19
C PRO A 98 -0.87 19.55 15.43
N LYS A 99 0.29 20.15 15.74
CA LYS A 99 1.10 19.75 16.91
C LYS A 99 0.21 19.72 18.14
N ALA A 100 -0.10 18.55 18.62
CA ALA A 100 -0.85 18.33 19.87
C ALA A 100 0.04 18.66 21.09
N ARG A 101 0.80 19.76 21.02
CA ARG A 101 1.81 20.18 22.00
C ARG A 101 1.28 20.29 23.42
N LYS A 102 -0.04 20.40 23.59
CA LYS A 102 -0.63 20.54 24.94
C LYS A 102 -0.71 19.22 25.72
N ILE A 103 -0.45 18.08 25.08
CA ILE A 103 -0.59 16.75 25.70
C ILE A 103 0.70 15.91 25.67
N GLU A 104 1.85 16.49 25.25
CA GLU A 104 3.13 15.76 25.23
C GLU A 104 3.52 15.22 26.61
N HIS A 105 3.16 15.93 27.68
CA HIS A 105 3.35 15.48 29.06
C HIS A 105 2.52 14.22 29.43
N LEU A 106 1.55 13.83 28.59
CA LEU A 106 0.75 12.62 28.77
C LEU A 106 1.38 11.40 28.10
N TYR A 107 2.43 11.56 27.27
CA TYR A 107 3.12 10.44 26.65
C TYR A 107 4.26 9.96 27.53
N ARG A 108 4.32 8.64 27.77
CA ARG A 108 5.37 8.02 28.58
C ARG A 108 6.75 8.11 27.96
N CYS A 109 6.81 8.16 26.62
CA CYS A 109 8.06 8.25 25.87
C CYS A 109 8.05 9.50 24.99
N TYR A 110 9.23 10.10 24.80
CA TYR A 110 9.46 11.01 23.69
C TYR A 110 9.47 10.21 22.39
N GLN A 111 8.79 10.74 21.38
CA GLN A 111 8.65 10.11 20.08
C GLN A 111 9.68 10.69 19.11
N PRO A 112 10.37 9.86 18.32
CA PRO A 112 11.14 10.34 17.19
C PRO A 112 10.26 11.22 16.30
N GLN A 113 10.78 12.37 15.90
CA GLN A 113 9.98 13.31 15.12
C GLN A 113 9.88 12.88 13.65
N GLY A 114 10.83 12.06 13.19
CA GLY A 114 11.01 11.77 11.77
C GLY A 114 11.43 13.02 10.99
N THR A 115 11.55 12.86 9.70
CA THR A 115 11.84 13.94 8.76
C THR A 115 10.65 14.18 7.84
N PRO A 116 10.43 15.42 7.35
CA PRO A 116 9.54 15.63 6.22
C PRO A 116 10.03 14.83 5.01
N TYR A 117 9.11 14.51 4.11
CA TYR A 117 9.50 13.90 2.83
C TYR A 117 10.46 14.83 2.07
N SER A 118 11.48 14.26 1.44
CA SER A 118 12.57 15.01 0.77
C SER A 118 12.68 14.62 -0.69
N THR A 119 13.09 15.58 -1.53
CA THR A 119 13.46 15.34 -2.94
C THR A 119 14.73 14.50 -3.10
N ASP A 120 15.47 14.25 -2.02
CA ASP A 120 16.64 13.34 -2.05
C ASP A 120 16.23 11.86 -2.17
N ILE A 121 14.96 11.56 -1.91
CA ILE A 121 14.40 10.21 -2.05
C ILE A 121 14.19 9.93 -3.54
N TYR A 122 14.91 8.97 -4.07
CA TYR A 122 14.77 8.54 -5.46
C TYR A 122 13.56 7.62 -5.61
N THR A 123 12.55 8.10 -6.29
CA THR A 123 11.25 7.42 -6.36
C THR A 123 11.14 6.44 -7.54
N MET A 124 10.19 5.50 -7.44
CA MET A 124 9.86 4.63 -8.57
C MET A 124 9.37 5.40 -9.81
N ALA A 125 8.78 6.60 -9.63
CA ALA A 125 8.37 7.42 -10.77
C ALA A 125 9.56 8.08 -11.47
N GLU A 126 10.58 8.51 -10.73
CA GLU A 126 11.84 8.99 -11.31
C GLU A 126 12.56 7.86 -12.05
N MET A 127 12.71 6.71 -11.41
CA MET A 127 13.31 5.51 -12.00
C MET A 127 12.62 5.11 -13.32
N LEU A 128 11.30 5.03 -13.33
CA LEU A 128 10.53 4.67 -14.53
C LEU A 128 10.62 5.77 -15.61
N LYS A 129 10.59 7.05 -15.21
CA LYS A 129 10.76 8.17 -16.14
C LYS A 129 12.12 8.13 -16.82
N GLU A 130 13.20 7.88 -16.08
CA GLU A 130 14.55 7.69 -16.63
C GLU A 130 14.64 6.47 -17.54
N GLY A 131 13.86 5.41 -17.24
CA GLY A 131 13.67 4.23 -18.08
C GLY A 131 12.78 4.45 -19.30
N GLY A 132 12.35 5.70 -19.59
CA GLY A 132 11.60 6.07 -20.78
C GLY A 132 10.08 5.95 -20.67
N TYR A 133 9.53 5.77 -19.46
CA TYR A 133 8.10 5.80 -19.22
C TYR A 133 7.58 7.25 -19.12
N VAL A 134 6.37 7.47 -19.64
CA VAL A 134 5.61 8.68 -19.26
C VAL A 134 4.88 8.40 -17.97
N THR A 135 5.07 9.26 -16.98
CA THR A 135 4.56 9.06 -15.61
C THR A 135 3.38 9.99 -15.31
N GLY A 136 2.30 9.43 -14.79
CA GLY A 136 1.11 10.16 -14.39
C GLY A 136 0.66 9.82 -12.96
N MET A 137 0.17 10.83 -12.21
CA MET A 137 -0.36 10.66 -10.86
C MET A 137 -1.64 11.48 -10.69
N PHE A 138 -2.74 10.83 -10.26
CA PHE A 138 -4.02 11.48 -10.05
C PHE A 138 -4.66 10.99 -8.74
N GLY A 139 -4.69 11.86 -7.71
CA GLY A 139 -5.29 11.55 -6.41
C GLY A 139 -4.52 12.07 -5.20
N LYS A 140 -4.51 11.31 -4.11
CA LYS A 140 -3.89 11.70 -2.84
C LYS A 140 -2.38 11.54 -2.87
N TRP A 141 -1.66 12.65 -2.74
CA TRP A 141 -0.19 12.64 -2.60
C TRP A 141 0.26 12.37 -1.15
N HIS A 142 -0.02 13.31 -0.26
CA HIS A 142 0.22 13.22 1.19
C HIS A 142 1.70 13.09 1.61
N LEU A 143 2.61 13.61 0.80
CA LEU A 143 4.06 13.63 1.04
C LEU A 143 4.61 15.08 0.99
N ASP A 144 3.81 16.01 1.53
CA ASP A 144 4.24 17.40 1.67
C ASP A 144 5.58 17.53 2.44
N PRO A 145 6.41 18.54 2.14
CA PRO A 145 6.13 19.71 1.28
C PRO A 145 6.49 19.52 -0.20
N VAL A 146 6.91 18.34 -0.64
CA VAL A 146 7.37 18.07 -2.01
C VAL A 146 6.19 17.79 -2.93
N ASP A 147 6.16 18.39 -4.11
CA ASP A 147 5.11 18.13 -5.10
C ASP A 147 5.41 16.86 -5.94
N PRO A 148 4.38 16.17 -6.48
CA PRO A 148 4.58 14.98 -7.32
C PRO A 148 5.49 15.23 -8.53
N GLY A 149 5.43 16.45 -9.09
CA GLY A 149 6.27 16.84 -10.23
C GLY A 149 7.77 16.85 -9.91
N GLU A 150 8.15 17.15 -8.67
CA GLU A 150 9.52 17.13 -8.18
C GLU A 150 10.03 15.70 -7.94
N GLN A 151 9.11 14.71 -7.98
CA GLN A 151 9.36 13.30 -7.71
C GLN A 151 9.07 12.42 -8.93
N GLY A 152 9.25 12.98 -10.13
CA GLY A 152 9.25 12.22 -11.37
C GLY A 152 7.92 12.12 -12.10
N PHE A 153 6.79 12.62 -11.57
CA PHE A 153 5.51 12.60 -12.29
C PHE A 153 5.42 13.76 -13.28
N VAL A 154 5.33 13.43 -14.58
CA VAL A 154 5.26 14.43 -15.67
C VAL A 154 3.89 15.10 -15.75
N THR A 155 2.84 14.34 -15.52
CA THR A 155 1.46 14.83 -15.47
C THR A 155 0.85 14.42 -14.14
N TRP A 156 0.34 15.40 -13.37
CA TRP A 156 -0.21 15.06 -12.07
C TRP A 156 -1.28 16.05 -11.62
N ILE A 157 -2.19 15.54 -10.78
CA ILE A 157 -3.18 16.30 -10.05
C ILE A 157 -3.30 15.68 -8.66
N ALA A 158 -2.92 16.45 -7.64
CA ALA A 158 -3.05 16.03 -6.25
C ALA A 158 -4.29 16.65 -5.59
N SER A 159 -5.01 15.86 -4.82
CA SER A 159 -6.11 16.31 -3.97
C SER A 159 -6.38 15.34 -2.83
N ALA A 160 -6.83 15.84 -1.71
CA ALA A 160 -7.33 15.07 -0.56
C ALA A 160 -8.18 15.96 0.37
N GLY A 161 -8.80 15.33 1.38
CA GLY A 161 -9.47 16.03 2.47
C GLY A 161 -10.98 16.16 2.32
N LYS A 162 -11.52 16.15 1.10
CA LYS A 162 -12.96 16.16 0.80
C LYS A 162 -13.25 15.35 -0.46
N HIS A 163 -14.43 14.76 -0.55
CA HIS A 163 -14.89 14.05 -1.75
C HIS A 163 -15.75 14.91 -2.66
N PHE A 164 -16.38 15.97 -2.10
CA PHE A 164 -17.03 17.05 -2.83
C PHE A 164 -16.41 18.39 -2.41
N ASP A 165 -16.59 19.44 -3.19
CA ASP A 165 -16.04 20.79 -2.94
C ASP A 165 -14.54 20.75 -2.59
N PHE A 166 -13.81 19.89 -3.24
CA PHE A 166 -12.37 19.69 -3.05
C PHE A 166 -11.55 20.75 -3.81
N LYS A 167 -10.29 20.87 -3.44
CA LYS A 167 -9.31 21.68 -4.17
C LYS A 167 -8.23 20.78 -4.73
N THR A 168 -7.60 21.17 -5.81
CA THR A 168 -6.49 20.45 -6.44
C THR A 168 -5.20 21.24 -6.37
N ASN A 169 -4.09 20.50 -6.43
CA ASN A 169 -2.77 21.03 -6.74
C ASN A 169 -2.29 20.32 -8.04
N PRO A 170 -1.96 21.04 -9.14
CA PRO A 170 -2.21 22.46 -9.35
C PRO A 170 -3.71 22.83 -9.27
N GLU A 171 -3.99 24.09 -8.95
CA GLU A 171 -5.38 24.59 -8.83
C GLU A 171 -6.09 24.50 -10.19
N MET A 172 -7.30 23.94 -10.17
CA MET A 172 -8.13 23.74 -11.35
C MET A 172 -9.54 24.23 -11.10
N ASP A 173 -10.23 24.59 -12.17
CA ASP A 173 -11.66 24.89 -12.13
C ASP A 173 -12.47 23.59 -12.08
N ILE A 174 -13.26 23.41 -11.03
CA ILE A 174 -14.00 22.18 -10.74
C ILE A 174 -15.49 22.52 -10.69
N PRO A 175 -16.31 21.91 -11.57
CA PRO A 175 -17.76 22.12 -11.54
C PRO A 175 -18.40 21.73 -10.20
N ASP A 176 -19.39 22.50 -9.75
CA ASP A 176 -20.13 22.19 -8.53
C ASP A 176 -20.72 20.78 -8.55
N GLY A 177 -20.66 20.08 -7.42
CA GLY A 177 -21.18 18.72 -7.26
C GLY A 177 -20.30 17.62 -7.88
N THR A 178 -19.11 17.96 -8.38
CA THR A 178 -18.13 16.96 -8.88
C THR A 178 -17.65 16.10 -7.73
N TYR A 179 -17.64 14.77 -7.96
CA TYR A 179 -17.08 13.78 -7.02
C TYR A 179 -15.60 13.56 -7.30
N LEU A 180 -14.76 13.65 -6.27
CA LEU A 180 -13.30 13.63 -6.42
C LEU A 180 -12.78 12.42 -7.22
N THR A 181 -13.22 11.22 -6.87
CA THR A 181 -12.78 9.99 -7.57
C THR A 181 -13.17 9.99 -9.03
N ASP A 182 -14.38 10.47 -9.40
CA ASP A 182 -14.76 10.57 -10.80
C ASP A 182 -13.86 11.55 -11.55
N PHE A 183 -13.57 12.71 -10.96
CA PHE A 183 -12.68 13.71 -11.53
C PHE A 183 -11.27 13.17 -11.75
N MET A 184 -10.70 12.50 -10.75
CA MET A 184 -9.36 11.89 -10.87
C MET A 184 -9.34 10.76 -11.90
N THR A 185 -10.39 9.95 -11.96
CA THR A 185 -10.53 8.88 -12.95
C THR A 185 -10.63 9.43 -14.39
N ASP A 186 -11.37 10.54 -14.61
CA ASP A 186 -11.45 11.21 -15.90
C ASP A 186 -10.08 11.66 -16.39
N HIS A 187 -9.29 12.26 -15.51
CA HIS A 187 -7.93 12.70 -15.83
C HIS A 187 -6.97 11.53 -16.05
N ALA A 188 -7.08 10.45 -15.29
CA ALA A 188 -6.33 9.22 -15.50
C ALA A 188 -6.65 8.58 -16.87
N ILE A 189 -7.93 8.54 -17.24
CA ILE A 189 -8.38 8.06 -18.57
C ILE A 189 -7.83 8.95 -19.68
N LYS A 190 -7.87 10.27 -19.50
CA LYS A 190 -7.27 11.19 -20.46
C LYS A 190 -5.77 10.94 -20.61
N PHE A 191 -5.04 10.76 -19.51
CA PHE A 191 -3.61 10.43 -19.50
C PHE A 191 -3.33 9.13 -20.28
N ILE A 192 -4.10 8.06 -20.09
CA ILE A 192 -3.97 6.80 -20.83
C ILE A 192 -4.16 7.04 -22.32
N LYS A 193 -5.20 7.77 -22.72
CA LYS A 193 -5.52 8.08 -24.13
C LYS A 193 -4.41 8.88 -24.81
N ASP A 194 -3.89 9.88 -24.11
CA ASP A 194 -2.84 10.77 -24.62
C ASP A 194 -1.49 10.04 -24.80
N ASN A 195 -1.23 8.99 -23.99
CA ASN A 195 0.05 8.29 -23.93
C ASN A 195 0.01 6.84 -24.47
N LYS A 196 -1.07 6.41 -25.11
CA LYS A 196 -1.27 5.03 -25.62
C LYS A 196 -0.18 4.51 -26.59
N ALA A 197 0.58 5.42 -27.21
CA ALA A 197 1.61 5.07 -28.18
C ALA A 197 2.97 4.69 -27.56
N GLN A 198 3.18 4.96 -26.27
CA GLN A 198 4.44 4.77 -25.55
C GLN A 198 4.18 4.11 -24.19
N PRO A 199 5.20 3.49 -23.54
CA PRO A 199 5.03 2.94 -22.21
C PRO A 199 4.71 4.05 -21.21
N PHE A 200 3.77 3.79 -20.30
CA PHE A 200 3.40 4.72 -19.25
C PHE A 200 3.31 4.04 -17.88
N PHE A 201 3.57 4.81 -16.84
CA PHE A 201 3.28 4.50 -15.46
C PHE A 201 2.17 5.43 -14.97
N LEU A 202 1.02 4.85 -14.65
CA LEU A 202 -0.09 5.54 -14.01
C LEU A 202 -0.17 5.13 -12.55
N TYR A 203 0.08 6.08 -11.65
CA TYR A 203 -0.20 5.97 -10.23
C TYR A 203 -1.54 6.65 -9.94
N LEU A 204 -2.53 5.88 -9.51
CA LEU A 204 -3.87 6.34 -9.14
C LEU A 204 -4.07 6.13 -7.63
N PRO A 205 -3.50 7.01 -6.78
CA PRO A 205 -3.72 6.97 -5.33
C PRO A 205 -5.07 7.60 -5.00
N ASP A 206 -6.14 6.78 -5.06
CA ASP A 206 -7.47 7.25 -4.75
C ASP A 206 -7.57 7.71 -3.29
N PHE A 207 -8.41 8.71 -3.02
CA PHE A 207 -8.72 9.15 -1.67
C PHE A 207 -9.82 8.29 -1.01
N LEU A 208 -10.49 7.44 -1.79
CA LEU A 208 -11.44 6.46 -1.27
C LEU A 208 -10.67 5.29 -0.60
N VAL A 209 -11.09 4.86 0.58
CA VAL A 209 -12.37 5.13 1.27
C VAL A 209 -12.14 5.96 2.54
N HIS A 210 -11.19 6.88 2.50
CA HIS A 210 -10.80 7.71 3.65
C HIS A 210 -11.93 8.72 3.99
N LYS A 211 -12.09 9.01 5.27
CA LYS A 211 -13.02 10.06 5.74
C LYS A 211 -12.61 11.47 5.23
N PRO A 212 -13.58 12.44 5.09
CA PRO A 212 -14.97 12.38 5.56
C PRO A 212 -15.78 11.34 4.80
N LEU A 213 -16.84 10.78 5.44
CA LEU A 213 -17.74 9.85 4.77
C LEU A 213 -18.70 10.66 3.89
N GLU A 214 -18.42 10.70 2.61
CA GLU A 214 -19.19 11.41 1.59
C GLU A 214 -19.26 10.55 0.33
N ALA A 215 -20.45 10.28 -0.17
CA ALA A 215 -20.67 9.45 -1.34
C ALA A 215 -21.83 9.95 -2.19
N LYS A 216 -21.97 9.40 -3.40
CA LYS A 216 -23.08 9.67 -4.30
C LYS A 216 -24.39 9.20 -3.68
N GLN A 217 -25.40 10.08 -3.61
CA GLN A 217 -26.67 9.82 -2.96
C GLN A 217 -27.37 8.54 -3.47
N SER A 218 -27.33 8.30 -4.78
CA SER A 218 -27.94 7.10 -5.38
C SER A 218 -27.32 5.78 -4.88
N LEU A 219 -26.01 5.77 -4.58
CA LEU A 219 -25.36 4.59 -4.02
C LEU A 219 -25.67 4.43 -2.53
N ILE A 220 -25.75 5.53 -1.78
CA ILE A 220 -26.19 5.49 -0.37
C ILE A 220 -27.57 4.87 -0.27
N GLU A 221 -28.53 5.34 -1.07
CA GLU A 221 -29.91 4.83 -1.11
C GLU A 221 -29.97 3.34 -1.48
N LYS A 222 -29.08 2.86 -2.37
CA LYS A 222 -28.92 1.42 -2.66
C LYS A 222 -28.53 0.63 -1.41
N TYR A 223 -27.49 1.09 -0.69
CA TYR A 223 -26.96 0.38 0.49
C TYR A 223 -27.86 0.51 1.75
N ASP A 224 -28.70 1.53 1.83
CA ASP A 224 -29.71 1.66 2.89
C ASP A 224 -30.77 0.54 2.82
N GLN A 225 -30.89 -0.16 1.69
CA GLN A 225 -31.79 -1.31 1.51
C GLN A 225 -31.09 -2.66 1.75
N ILE A 226 -29.80 -2.69 2.03
CA ILE A 226 -29.02 -3.91 2.22
C ILE A 226 -28.69 -4.09 3.71
N GLU A 227 -28.96 -5.27 4.23
CA GLU A 227 -28.62 -5.59 5.61
C GLU A 227 -27.11 -5.68 5.79
N GLY A 228 -26.59 -4.97 6.78
CA GLY A 228 -25.16 -4.96 7.11
C GLY A 228 -24.70 -6.24 7.79
N VAL A 229 -23.41 -6.55 7.69
CA VAL A 229 -22.78 -7.73 8.29
C VAL A 229 -21.66 -7.26 9.23
N GLY A 230 -21.71 -7.64 10.51
CA GLY A 230 -20.73 -7.17 11.50
C GLY A 230 -20.74 -5.64 11.63
N ALA A 231 -19.57 -4.99 11.62
CA ALA A 231 -19.47 -3.54 11.53
C ALA A 231 -19.48 -3.02 10.08
N GLN A 232 -19.50 -3.90 9.08
CA GLN A 232 -19.74 -3.53 7.68
C GLN A 232 -21.25 -3.28 7.47
N ARG A 233 -21.72 -2.10 7.86
CA ARG A 233 -23.14 -1.72 7.83
C ARG A 233 -23.37 -0.22 7.54
N ASN A 234 -22.30 0.52 7.28
CA ASN A 234 -22.40 1.93 6.96
C ASN A 234 -22.63 2.09 5.46
N SER A 235 -23.81 2.56 5.06
CA SER A 235 -24.22 2.73 3.66
C SER A 235 -23.36 3.75 2.91
N VAL A 236 -22.90 4.80 3.60
CA VAL A 236 -22.01 5.81 2.98
C VAL A 236 -20.64 5.20 2.67
N TYR A 237 -20.05 4.46 3.62
CA TYR A 237 -18.77 3.80 3.38
C TYR A 237 -18.87 2.74 2.28
N ALA A 238 -19.95 1.99 2.23
CA ALA A 238 -20.22 1.01 1.17
C ALA A 238 -20.35 1.70 -0.21
N ALA A 239 -21.06 2.82 -0.27
CA ALA A 239 -21.20 3.63 -1.47
C ALA A 239 -19.86 4.23 -1.94
N MET A 240 -18.97 4.60 -1.00
CA MET A 240 -17.61 5.01 -1.29
C MET A 240 -16.79 3.85 -1.89
N THR A 241 -16.89 2.66 -1.29
CA THR A 241 -16.21 1.44 -1.79
C THR A 241 -16.67 1.08 -3.20
N GLU A 242 -17.98 1.13 -3.49
CA GLU A 242 -18.50 0.90 -4.84
C GLU A 242 -18.09 1.99 -5.82
N SER A 243 -17.91 3.23 -5.37
CA SER A 243 -17.39 4.31 -6.22
C SER A 243 -15.93 4.06 -6.64
N LEU A 244 -15.11 3.50 -5.75
CA LEU A 244 -13.75 3.04 -6.06
C LEU A 244 -13.79 1.90 -7.09
N ASP A 245 -14.68 0.93 -6.90
CA ASP A 245 -14.89 -0.17 -7.85
C ASP A 245 -15.28 0.32 -9.25
N HIS A 246 -16.16 1.31 -9.32
CA HIS A 246 -16.54 1.95 -10.58
C HIS A 246 -15.36 2.65 -11.27
N SER A 247 -14.47 3.29 -10.51
CA SER A 247 -13.22 3.88 -11.03
C SER A 247 -12.34 2.81 -11.69
N VAL A 248 -12.10 1.70 -10.98
CA VAL A 248 -11.33 0.56 -11.50
C VAL A 248 -11.95 0.03 -12.79
N GLY A 249 -13.27 -0.19 -12.83
CA GLY A 249 -13.98 -0.65 -14.02
C GLY A 249 -13.87 0.30 -15.22
N ARG A 250 -13.83 1.62 -14.98
CA ARG A 250 -13.63 2.62 -16.04
C ARG A 250 -12.22 2.59 -16.62
N ILE A 251 -11.20 2.42 -15.77
CA ILE A 251 -9.80 2.26 -16.22
C ILE A 251 -9.66 0.99 -17.06
N MET A 252 -10.17 -0.16 -16.57
CA MET A 252 -10.12 -1.44 -17.30
C MET A 252 -10.77 -1.33 -18.69
N ARG A 253 -12.00 -0.81 -18.77
CA ARG A 253 -12.69 -0.62 -20.04
C ARG A 253 -11.92 0.28 -21.01
N THR A 254 -11.31 1.36 -20.49
CA THR A 254 -10.50 2.26 -21.33
C THR A 254 -9.27 1.55 -21.89
N LEU A 255 -8.59 0.73 -21.10
CA LEU A 255 -7.44 -0.06 -21.58
C LEU A 255 -7.88 -1.11 -22.61
N GLU A 256 -9.03 -1.73 -22.43
CA GLU A 256 -9.61 -2.68 -23.38
C GLU A 256 -10.00 -2.02 -24.71
N GLU A 257 -10.75 -0.90 -24.66
CA GLU A 257 -11.16 -0.12 -25.85
C GLU A 257 -9.97 0.42 -26.66
N LEU A 258 -8.80 0.55 -26.04
CA LEU A 258 -7.57 1.01 -26.68
C LEU A 258 -6.62 -0.12 -27.08
N ASP A 259 -7.01 -1.39 -26.92
CA ASP A 259 -6.18 -2.58 -27.16
C ASP A 259 -4.87 -2.57 -26.34
N LEU A 260 -4.92 -2.09 -25.09
CA LEU A 260 -3.76 -1.95 -24.19
C LEU A 260 -3.69 -3.03 -23.09
N LEU A 261 -4.78 -3.75 -22.79
CA LEU A 261 -4.84 -4.71 -21.67
C LEU A 261 -3.78 -5.81 -21.78
N GLU A 262 -3.48 -6.29 -22.98
CA GLU A 262 -2.48 -7.35 -23.21
C GLU A 262 -1.03 -6.89 -22.94
N ASN A 263 -0.81 -5.57 -22.92
CA ASN A 263 0.49 -4.99 -22.61
C ASN A 263 0.47 -4.07 -21.37
N THR A 264 -0.41 -4.36 -20.42
CA THR A 264 -0.53 -3.55 -19.19
C THR A 264 -0.60 -4.45 -17.96
N LEU A 265 0.33 -4.23 -17.01
CA LEU A 265 0.23 -4.75 -15.66
C LEU A 265 -0.64 -3.79 -14.84
N ILE A 266 -1.72 -4.29 -14.25
CA ILE A 266 -2.55 -3.56 -13.30
C ILE A 266 -2.30 -4.14 -11.91
N VAL A 267 -1.95 -3.30 -10.95
CA VAL A 267 -1.80 -3.64 -9.55
C VAL A 267 -2.83 -2.87 -8.73
N PHE A 268 -3.62 -3.58 -7.93
CA PHE A 268 -4.55 -2.99 -6.98
C PHE A 268 -4.14 -3.35 -5.55
N THR A 269 -4.02 -2.34 -4.68
CA THR A 269 -3.75 -2.51 -3.25
C THR A 269 -4.18 -1.28 -2.44
N SER A 270 -3.89 -1.26 -1.13
CA SER A 270 -4.20 -0.16 -0.20
C SER A 270 -2.97 0.30 0.57
N ASP A 271 -3.02 1.53 1.10
CA ASP A 271 -1.91 2.12 1.86
C ASP A 271 -1.81 1.62 3.31
N ASN A 272 -2.92 1.25 3.92
CA ASN A 272 -3.01 0.63 5.26
C ASN A 272 -4.37 -0.02 5.44
N GLY A 273 -4.53 -0.78 6.52
CA GLY A 273 -5.81 -1.40 6.86
C GLY A 273 -6.91 -0.40 7.20
N ALA A 274 -8.16 -0.84 7.16
CA ALA A 274 -9.32 -0.01 7.45
C ALA A 274 -9.37 0.42 8.93
N PRO A 275 -10.06 1.54 9.26
CA PRO A 275 -10.15 2.06 10.63
C PRO A 275 -11.13 1.26 11.50
N GLY A 276 -11.03 -0.06 11.48
CA GLY A 276 -11.79 -0.99 12.34
C GLY A 276 -11.14 -1.18 13.71
N ARG A 277 -11.92 -1.74 14.65
CA ARG A 277 -11.45 -2.20 15.95
C ARG A 277 -12.12 -3.52 16.28
N THR A 278 -11.42 -4.36 17.02
CA THR A 278 -11.96 -5.62 17.55
C THR A 278 -12.10 -5.58 19.06
N LEU A 279 -13.01 -6.39 19.57
CA LEU A 279 -13.15 -6.70 20.99
C LEU A 279 -12.15 -7.82 21.37
N PRO A 280 -11.93 -8.07 22.68
CA PRO A 280 -10.99 -9.10 23.13
C PRO A 280 -11.32 -10.54 22.66
N ASP A 281 -12.55 -10.81 22.23
CA ASP A 281 -12.98 -12.07 21.66
C ASP A 281 -12.80 -12.15 20.12
N GLY A 282 -12.18 -11.13 19.52
CA GLY A 282 -11.95 -11.05 18.08
C GLY A 282 -13.14 -10.56 17.26
N SER A 283 -14.29 -10.31 17.86
CA SER A 283 -15.46 -9.74 17.17
C SER A 283 -15.26 -8.23 16.89
N ALA A 284 -16.00 -7.71 15.90
CA ALA A 284 -15.96 -6.28 15.57
C ALA A 284 -16.51 -5.41 16.70
N ASP A 285 -15.80 -4.32 17.05
CA ASP A 285 -16.34 -3.30 17.96
C ASP A 285 -17.31 -2.38 17.18
N LEU A 286 -18.60 -2.66 17.31
CA LEU A 286 -19.65 -1.91 16.63
C LEU A 286 -19.77 -0.43 17.05
N ASN A 287 -19.11 -0.04 18.14
CA ASN A 287 -19.10 1.33 18.66
C ASN A 287 -17.90 2.15 18.16
N ARG A 288 -16.97 1.50 17.47
CA ARG A 288 -15.75 2.13 16.96
C ARG A 288 -15.55 1.81 15.49
N GLY A 289 -15.46 2.87 14.70
CA GLY A 289 -15.30 2.75 13.26
C GLY A 289 -16.62 2.66 12.51
N HIS A 290 -16.53 2.59 11.21
CA HIS A 290 -17.65 2.50 10.24
C HIS A 290 -17.49 1.26 9.35
N THR A 291 -16.50 0.43 9.64
CA THR A 291 -16.16 -0.84 9.01
C THR A 291 -15.36 -1.70 10.00
N ASP A 292 -15.03 -2.92 9.62
CA ASP A 292 -14.13 -3.82 10.36
C ASP A 292 -13.12 -4.51 9.42
N ASN A 293 -12.17 -5.22 10.02
CA ASN A 293 -11.20 -6.07 9.33
C ASN A 293 -11.34 -7.54 9.74
N VAL A 294 -12.40 -7.92 10.43
CA VAL A 294 -12.62 -9.29 10.95
C VAL A 294 -12.47 -10.32 9.83
N PRO A 295 -11.72 -11.43 10.03
CA PRO A 295 -11.17 -11.95 11.29
C PRO A 295 -9.83 -11.32 11.74
N LEU A 296 -9.25 -10.37 11.00
CA LEU A 296 -8.00 -9.71 11.34
C LEU A 296 -8.21 -8.77 12.52
N ARG A 297 -7.24 -8.76 13.45
CA ARG A 297 -7.32 -7.94 14.65
C ARG A 297 -7.13 -6.46 14.33
N ASP A 298 -8.01 -5.62 14.89
CA ASP A 298 -7.92 -4.16 14.86
C ASP A 298 -7.86 -3.54 13.45
N GLY A 299 -7.07 -2.48 13.26
CA GLY A 299 -6.98 -1.77 11.98
C GLY A 299 -6.04 -0.58 12.03
N LYS A 300 -6.26 0.39 11.16
CA LYS A 300 -5.42 1.60 10.97
C LYS A 300 -4.84 2.14 12.26
N GLY A 301 -3.53 2.37 12.28
CA GLY A 301 -2.76 2.90 13.41
C GLY A 301 -2.28 1.83 14.40
N LEU A 302 -2.70 0.56 14.26
CA LEU A 302 -2.26 -0.55 15.10
C LEU A 302 -1.50 -1.59 14.29
N MET A 303 -0.46 -2.19 14.87
CA MET A 303 0.47 -3.11 14.23
C MET A 303 -0.03 -4.57 14.16
N TYR A 304 -1.32 -4.80 14.46
CA TYR A 304 -1.96 -6.08 14.25
C TYR A 304 -2.33 -6.29 12.77
N GLU A 305 -2.71 -7.50 12.42
CA GLU A 305 -3.01 -7.88 11.04
C GLU A 305 -4.02 -6.95 10.35
N GLY A 306 -5.07 -6.52 11.05
CA GLY A 306 -6.06 -5.61 10.48
C GLY A 306 -5.54 -4.21 10.13
N GLY A 307 -4.40 -3.79 10.71
CA GLY A 307 -3.75 -2.53 10.37
C GLY A 307 -2.72 -2.63 9.25
N LEU A 308 -2.15 -3.82 9.06
CA LEU A 308 -1.01 -4.07 8.17
C LEU A 308 -1.38 -4.86 6.91
N ARG A 309 -2.22 -5.91 7.04
CA ARG A 309 -2.60 -6.76 5.90
C ARG A 309 -3.65 -6.03 5.07
N VAL A 310 -3.39 -5.94 3.76
CA VAL A 310 -4.22 -5.24 2.77
C VAL A 310 -4.45 -6.12 1.54
N PRO A 311 -5.51 -5.87 0.75
CA PRO A 311 -5.72 -6.64 -0.48
C PRO A 311 -4.61 -6.35 -1.49
N TYR A 312 -4.15 -7.39 -2.18
CA TYR A 312 -3.26 -7.29 -3.33
C TYR A 312 -3.79 -8.11 -4.48
N ILE A 313 -3.94 -7.49 -5.64
CA ILE A 313 -4.34 -8.10 -6.90
C ILE A 313 -3.36 -7.65 -7.98
N PHE A 314 -2.79 -8.60 -8.72
CA PHE A 314 -2.00 -8.36 -9.91
C PHE A 314 -2.77 -8.91 -11.11
N TYR A 315 -3.04 -8.07 -12.07
CA TYR A 315 -3.74 -8.45 -13.28
C TYR A 315 -2.89 -8.09 -14.51
N TRP A 316 -2.70 -9.06 -15.37
CA TRP A 316 -2.13 -8.84 -16.71
C TRP A 316 -2.72 -9.89 -17.64
N LYS A 317 -3.57 -9.42 -18.55
CA LYS A 317 -4.31 -10.29 -19.46
C LYS A 317 -3.38 -11.25 -20.18
N ASP A 318 -3.70 -12.55 -20.17
CA ASP A 318 -2.97 -13.63 -20.82
C ASP A 318 -1.49 -13.83 -20.40
N ARG A 319 -1.03 -13.12 -19.37
CA ARG A 319 0.32 -13.24 -18.81
C ARG A 319 0.32 -13.81 -17.39
N ILE A 320 -0.54 -13.31 -16.53
CA ILE A 320 -0.73 -13.83 -15.18
C ILE A 320 -1.82 -14.90 -15.23
N PRO A 321 -1.61 -16.09 -14.63
CA PRO A 321 -2.63 -17.13 -14.61
C PRO A 321 -3.92 -16.64 -13.94
N ALA A 322 -5.02 -16.67 -14.68
CA ALA A 322 -6.32 -16.18 -14.21
C ALA A 322 -6.82 -16.98 -12.98
N GLY A 323 -7.36 -16.28 -11.98
CA GLY A 323 -7.90 -16.86 -10.75
C GLY A 323 -6.86 -17.48 -9.84
N SER A 324 -5.56 -17.24 -10.09
CA SER A 324 -4.50 -17.77 -9.24
C SER A 324 -4.44 -17.09 -7.87
N VAL A 325 -3.97 -17.85 -6.87
CA VAL A 325 -3.83 -17.38 -5.49
C VAL A 325 -2.42 -17.68 -5.01
N SER A 326 -1.76 -16.68 -4.45
CA SER A 326 -0.46 -16.82 -3.81
C SER A 326 -0.57 -16.60 -2.30
N GLU A 327 0.07 -17.48 -1.53
CA GLU A 327 0.22 -17.34 -0.08
C GLU A 327 1.60 -16.77 0.30
N GLU A 328 2.38 -16.34 -0.69
CA GLU A 328 3.67 -15.71 -0.43
C GLU A 328 3.49 -14.37 0.28
N VAL A 329 4.40 -14.10 1.22
CA VAL A 329 4.42 -12.86 2.00
C VAL A 329 5.04 -11.76 1.17
N ILE A 330 4.23 -10.74 0.84
CA ILE A 330 4.66 -9.57 0.07
C ILE A 330 4.34 -8.28 0.83
N ILE A 331 5.10 -7.24 0.55
CA ILE A 331 4.93 -5.92 1.16
C ILE A 331 5.09 -4.83 0.08
N ASN A 332 4.48 -3.65 0.25
CA ASN A 332 4.42 -2.64 -0.80
C ASN A 332 5.78 -2.12 -1.29
N ILE A 333 6.85 -2.21 -0.49
CA ILE A 333 8.22 -1.87 -0.92
C ILE A 333 8.73 -2.82 -2.02
N ASP A 334 8.14 -4.00 -2.16
CA ASP A 334 8.49 -4.98 -3.22
C ASP A 334 8.06 -4.50 -4.61
N LEU A 335 7.09 -3.58 -4.69
CA LEU A 335 6.64 -3.05 -5.97
C LEU A 335 7.71 -2.25 -6.68
N TYR A 336 8.62 -1.61 -5.95
CA TYR A 336 9.72 -0.83 -6.55
C TYR A 336 10.65 -1.72 -7.38
N PRO A 337 11.35 -2.73 -6.83
CA PRO A 337 12.19 -3.62 -7.61
C PRO A 337 11.38 -4.45 -8.62
N THR A 338 10.11 -4.75 -8.36
CA THR A 338 9.23 -5.42 -9.33
C THR A 338 9.03 -4.60 -10.58
N PHE A 339 8.78 -3.29 -10.45
CA PHE A 339 8.60 -2.41 -11.60
C PHE A 339 9.91 -2.10 -12.32
N ALA A 340 11.04 -2.05 -11.60
CA ALA A 340 12.36 -1.95 -12.21
C ALA A 340 12.66 -3.16 -13.11
N ASP A 341 12.52 -4.38 -12.58
CA ASP A 341 12.72 -5.62 -13.33
C ASP A 341 11.75 -5.72 -14.54
N LEU A 342 10.48 -5.37 -14.33
CA LEU A 342 9.47 -5.36 -15.38
C LEU A 342 9.83 -4.42 -16.53
N ALA A 343 10.40 -3.27 -16.20
CA ALA A 343 10.84 -2.27 -17.15
C ALA A 343 12.21 -2.56 -17.74
N GLY A 344 12.94 -3.56 -17.24
CA GLY A 344 14.31 -3.88 -17.62
C GLY A 344 15.33 -2.80 -17.18
N ILE A 345 15.05 -2.15 -16.05
CA ILE A 345 15.88 -1.09 -15.48
C ILE A 345 16.77 -1.67 -14.39
N GLU A 346 18.08 -1.51 -14.52
CA GLU A 346 19.04 -1.85 -13.47
C GLU A 346 18.98 -0.81 -12.34
N LEU A 347 18.76 -1.27 -11.12
CA LEU A 347 18.74 -0.38 -9.96
C LEU A 347 20.14 0.07 -9.57
N PRO A 348 20.35 1.36 -9.20
CA PRO A 348 21.63 1.86 -8.73
C PRO A 348 22.20 1.08 -7.54
N GLU A 349 23.47 0.63 -7.64
CA GLU A 349 24.15 -0.14 -6.60
C GLU A 349 24.53 0.70 -5.36
N ASP A 350 24.60 2.03 -5.52
CA ASP A 350 24.90 2.97 -4.43
C ASP A 350 23.71 3.32 -3.55
N LYS A 351 22.53 2.78 -3.86
CA LYS A 351 21.29 2.94 -3.08
C LYS A 351 20.86 1.62 -2.45
N ILE A 352 20.12 1.71 -1.35
CA ILE A 352 19.60 0.54 -0.63
C ILE A 352 18.14 0.34 -0.98
N TRP A 353 17.81 -0.87 -1.39
CA TRP A 353 16.45 -1.34 -1.67
C TRP A 353 16.11 -2.43 -0.66
N ASP A 354 15.01 -2.25 0.07
CA ASP A 354 14.60 -3.22 1.10
C ASP A 354 13.61 -4.26 0.53
N GLY A 355 12.98 -3.96 -0.60
CA GLY A 355 12.05 -4.87 -1.30
C GLY A 355 12.76 -5.89 -2.18
N VAL A 356 12.01 -6.87 -2.64
CA VAL A 356 12.43 -7.88 -3.64
C VAL A 356 11.47 -7.89 -4.81
N SER A 357 11.95 -8.29 -5.99
CA SER A 357 11.09 -8.41 -7.17
C SER A 357 10.08 -9.54 -7.01
N LEU A 358 8.82 -9.25 -7.32
CA LEU A 358 7.73 -10.22 -7.31
C LEU A 358 7.51 -10.90 -8.67
N LEU A 359 8.24 -10.50 -9.73
CA LEU A 359 8.06 -11.07 -11.07
C LEU A 359 8.13 -12.61 -11.10
N PRO A 360 9.02 -13.29 -10.35
CA PRO A 360 9.05 -14.76 -10.31
C PRO A 360 7.73 -15.39 -9.86
N LEU A 361 6.93 -14.69 -9.04
CA LEU A 361 5.64 -15.17 -8.54
C LEU A 361 4.53 -15.02 -9.56
N LEU A 362 4.56 -13.95 -10.37
CA LEU A 362 3.42 -13.51 -11.16
C LEU A 362 3.13 -14.39 -12.38
N PHE A 363 4.15 -15.03 -12.97
CA PHE A 363 4.00 -15.74 -14.24
C PHE A 363 3.89 -17.24 -14.12
N LYS A 364 4.03 -17.79 -12.90
CA LYS A 364 3.94 -19.21 -12.65
C LYS A 364 3.32 -19.48 -11.29
N GLU A 365 2.12 -20.06 -11.30
CA GLU A 365 1.45 -20.50 -10.07
C GLU A 365 2.33 -21.45 -9.24
N GLY A 366 2.28 -21.27 -7.91
CA GLY A 366 3.07 -22.07 -6.96
C GLY A 366 4.56 -21.69 -6.89
N SER A 367 5.01 -20.64 -7.58
CA SER A 367 6.35 -20.07 -7.38
C SER A 367 6.50 -19.52 -5.96
N LYS A 368 7.73 -19.51 -5.45
CA LYS A 368 8.05 -19.03 -4.10
C LYS A 368 9.19 -18.03 -4.13
N LEU A 369 9.21 -17.16 -3.14
CA LEU A 369 10.36 -16.33 -2.80
C LEU A 369 11.28 -17.09 -1.83
N ASP A 370 12.53 -16.68 -1.76
CA ASP A 370 13.39 -17.08 -0.66
C ASP A 370 12.83 -16.57 0.68
N PRO A 371 12.85 -17.40 1.74
CA PRO A 371 12.35 -16.97 3.04
C PRO A 371 13.08 -15.72 3.54
N ARG A 372 12.31 -14.69 3.89
CA ARG A 372 12.85 -13.44 4.42
C ARG A 372 11.99 -12.90 5.55
N PRO A 373 12.56 -12.24 6.56
CA PRO A 373 11.79 -11.47 7.51
C PRO A 373 11.26 -10.18 6.86
N ILE A 374 10.09 -9.72 7.31
CA ILE A 374 9.58 -8.39 7.00
C ILE A 374 9.34 -7.62 8.29
N PHE A 375 9.51 -6.30 8.24
CA PHE A 375 9.58 -5.46 9.44
C PHE A 375 8.68 -4.25 9.34
N TRP A 376 8.27 -3.73 10.52
CA TRP A 376 7.55 -2.48 10.65
C TRP A 376 8.07 -1.71 11.86
N HIS A 377 8.11 -0.39 11.71
CA HIS A 377 8.54 0.54 12.74
C HIS A 377 7.55 1.70 12.82
N TYR A 378 6.89 1.84 13.97
CA TYR A 378 5.98 2.94 14.21
C TYR A 378 6.22 3.52 15.61
N PRO A 379 7.20 4.43 15.78
CA PRO A 379 7.65 4.90 17.09
C PRO A 379 6.74 6.01 17.68
N ASN A 380 5.48 6.10 17.25
CA ASN A 380 4.59 7.19 17.61
C ASN A 380 3.39 6.73 18.42
N TYR A 381 2.95 7.59 19.36
CA TYR A 381 1.65 7.46 19.99
C TYR A 381 0.53 8.00 19.11
N GLY A 382 -0.61 7.35 19.17
CA GLY A 382 -1.87 7.92 18.70
C GLY A 382 -2.43 8.96 19.66
N PRO A 383 -3.54 9.60 19.29
CA PRO A 383 -4.20 10.56 20.18
C PRO A 383 -4.43 9.99 21.58
N ALA A 384 -4.00 10.74 22.57
CA ALA A 384 -4.25 10.41 23.97
C ALA A 384 -5.63 10.93 24.39
N SER A 385 -6.32 10.16 25.23
CA SER A 385 -7.54 10.58 25.91
C SER A 385 -7.38 10.35 27.41
N LEU A 386 -7.92 11.29 28.20
CA LEU A 386 -7.94 11.20 29.64
C LEU A 386 -9.39 10.98 30.09
N LYS A 387 -9.67 9.84 30.73
CA LYS A 387 -10.98 9.52 31.26
C LYS A 387 -10.85 8.88 32.64
N ASN A 388 -11.53 9.46 33.63
CA ASN A 388 -11.51 8.98 35.03
C ASN A 388 -10.08 8.82 35.59
N GLY A 389 -9.19 9.80 35.36
CA GLY A 389 -7.80 9.75 35.80
C GLY A 389 -6.91 8.74 35.08
N LYS A 390 -7.42 8.04 34.07
CA LYS A 390 -6.65 7.09 33.24
C LYS A 390 -6.36 7.67 31.87
N ILE A 391 -5.09 7.57 31.44
CA ILE A 391 -4.67 7.89 30.09
C ILE A 391 -4.90 6.65 29.23
N SER A 392 -5.49 6.86 28.07
CA SER A 392 -5.63 5.85 27.03
C SER A 392 -5.09 6.41 25.72
N TYR A 393 -4.32 5.64 24.98
CA TYR A 393 -3.79 5.98 23.67
C TYR A 393 -4.57 5.22 22.61
N ALA A 394 -4.79 5.86 21.46
CA ALA A 394 -5.42 5.17 20.31
C ALA A 394 -4.52 4.06 19.77
N TYR A 395 -3.20 4.27 19.84
CA TYR A 395 -2.13 3.29 19.58
C TYR A 395 -0.87 3.73 20.33
N ILE A 396 0.05 2.80 20.55
CA ILE A 396 1.33 3.03 21.23
C ILE A 396 2.47 2.70 20.28
N PRO A 397 3.67 3.27 20.49
CA PRO A 397 4.84 2.95 19.68
C PRO A 397 5.09 1.44 19.66
N THR A 398 5.33 0.89 18.48
CA THR A 398 5.46 -0.55 18.29
C THR A 398 6.38 -0.87 17.13
N ASP A 399 7.27 -1.82 17.30
CA ASP A 399 8.02 -2.46 16.24
C ASP A 399 7.55 -3.89 16.04
N VAL A 400 7.67 -4.38 14.82
CA VAL A 400 7.21 -5.72 14.44
C VAL A 400 8.21 -6.39 13.51
N VAL A 401 8.40 -7.69 13.73
CA VAL A 401 9.03 -8.59 12.77
C VAL A 401 8.09 -9.75 12.47
N ARG A 402 7.98 -10.13 11.21
CA ARG A 402 7.34 -11.36 10.76
C ARG A 402 8.33 -12.22 10.01
N TYR A 403 8.47 -13.48 10.41
CA TYR A 403 9.27 -14.47 9.72
C TYR A 403 8.56 -15.83 9.69
N GLY A 404 8.34 -16.35 8.50
CA GLY A 404 7.50 -17.53 8.29
C GLY A 404 6.07 -17.28 8.79
N ASP A 405 5.58 -18.20 9.63
CA ASP A 405 4.23 -18.14 10.21
C ASP A 405 4.16 -17.29 11.49
N PHE A 406 5.31 -16.86 12.04
CA PHE A 406 5.36 -16.15 13.32
C PHE A 406 5.52 -14.65 13.14
N LYS A 407 4.85 -13.91 14.03
CA LYS A 407 4.90 -12.45 14.13
C LYS A 407 5.16 -12.05 15.58
N LEU A 408 6.23 -11.28 15.80
CA LEU A 408 6.60 -10.71 17.09
C LEU A 408 6.34 -9.19 17.06
N LEU A 409 5.65 -8.70 18.09
CA LEU A 409 5.42 -7.28 18.31
C LEU A 409 6.14 -6.86 19.61
N GLU A 410 6.87 -5.74 19.56
CA GLU A 410 7.45 -5.07 20.73
C GLU A 410 6.77 -3.73 20.94
N PHE A 411 6.13 -3.58 22.08
CA PHE A 411 5.41 -2.36 22.48
C PHE A 411 6.26 -1.54 23.43
N TYR A 412 6.51 -0.28 23.09
CA TYR A 412 7.32 0.62 23.89
C TYR A 412 6.50 1.30 24.96
N HIS A 413 6.65 0.86 26.20
CA HIS A 413 6.07 1.48 27.39
C HIS A 413 7.06 2.37 28.14
N CYS A 414 8.35 2.35 27.76
CA CYS A 414 9.49 3.08 28.36
C CYS A 414 9.77 2.79 29.84
N GLU A 415 9.00 1.93 30.48
CA GLU A 415 9.25 1.42 31.82
C GLU A 415 9.53 -0.09 31.80
N THR A 416 8.72 -0.81 31.01
CA THR A 416 8.87 -2.24 30.74
C THR A 416 8.31 -2.47 29.34
N ASP A 417 9.16 -2.89 28.41
CA ASP A 417 8.71 -3.27 27.08
C ASP A 417 7.89 -4.55 27.17
N HIS A 418 6.86 -4.63 26.33
CA HIS A 418 5.94 -5.76 26.28
C HIS A 418 6.05 -6.44 24.94
N LEU A 419 6.26 -7.77 24.96
CA LEU A 419 6.36 -8.60 23.78
C LEU A 419 5.10 -9.45 23.58
N GLU A 420 4.63 -9.51 22.35
CA GLU A 420 3.56 -10.41 21.94
C GLU A 420 4.03 -11.24 20.74
N LEU A 421 3.83 -12.55 20.81
CA LEU A 421 4.17 -13.50 19.75
C LEU A 421 2.92 -14.23 19.27
N TYR A 422 2.71 -14.25 17.96
CA TYR A 422 1.56 -14.93 17.33
C TYR A 422 1.99 -15.88 16.22
N ASN A 423 1.30 -17.02 16.10
CA ASN A 423 1.39 -17.89 14.92
C ASN A 423 0.21 -17.58 14.00
N LEU A 424 0.45 -16.82 12.95
CA LEU A 424 -0.60 -16.33 12.04
C LEU A 424 -1.27 -17.42 11.20
N LYS A 425 -0.64 -18.58 11.07
CA LYS A 425 -1.24 -19.73 10.39
C LYS A 425 -2.35 -20.38 11.21
N GLU A 426 -2.17 -20.45 12.53
CA GLU A 426 -3.12 -21.06 13.46
C GLU A 426 -4.06 -20.03 14.09
N ASP A 427 -3.62 -18.78 14.20
CA ASP A 427 -4.31 -17.68 14.87
C ASP A 427 -4.16 -16.36 14.10
N ILE A 428 -4.87 -16.24 12.99
CA ILE A 428 -4.87 -15.03 12.17
C ILE A 428 -5.47 -13.82 12.88
N SER A 429 -6.27 -14.07 13.92
CA SER A 429 -6.93 -13.05 14.72
C SER A 429 -6.07 -12.54 15.88
N GLU A 430 -4.85 -13.08 16.05
CA GLU A 430 -3.87 -12.63 17.07
C GLU A 430 -4.49 -12.59 18.49
N LEU A 431 -5.23 -13.64 18.87
CA LEU A 431 -5.92 -13.73 20.18
C LEU A 431 -5.07 -14.45 21.24
N ASN A 432 -4.13 -15.31 20.82
CA ASN A 432 -3.36 -16.18 21.70
C ASN A 432 -1.89 -15.76 21.69
N ASN A 433 -1.48 -14.92 22.66
CA ASN A 433 -0.09 -14.54 22.82
C ASN A 433 0.75 -15.75 23.29
N LEU A 434 1.74 -16.14 22.48
CA LEU A 434 2.63 -17.27 22.71
C LEU A 434 3.98 -16.88 23.31
N ALA A 435 4.20 -15.60 23.65
CA ALA A 435 5.52 -15.11 24.11
C ALA A 435 6.05 -15.89 25.32
N ASP A 436 5.23 -16.11 26.33
CA ASP A 436 5.62 -16.89 27.52
C ASP A 436 5.80 -18.38 27.25
N ALA A 437 5.06 -18.92 26.26
CA ALA A 437 5.08 -20.33 25.93
C ALA A 437 6.23 -20.73 24.98
N MET A 438 6.76 -19.76 24.22
CA MET A 438 7.78 -20.00 23.17
C MET A 438 8.95 -18.99 23.29
N PRO A 439 9.66 -18.91 24.41
CA PRO A 439 10.74 -17.94 24.63
C PRO A 439 11.87 -18.03 23.60
N GLU A 440 12.24 -19.24 23.17
CA GLU A 440 13.28 -19.43 22.15
C GLU A 440 12.88 -18.82 20.79
N LYS A 441 11.58 -18.88 20.43
CA LYS A 441 11.07 -18.25 19.19
C LYS A 441 11.00 -16.73 19.35
N VAL A 442 10.69 -16.23 20.53
CA VAL A 442 10.78 -14.79 20.84
C VAL A 442 12.22 -14.31 20.65
N ASP A 443 13.19 -15.00 21.24
CA ASP A 443 14.62 -14.64 21.14
C ASP A 443 15.10 -14.65 19.68
N GLU A 444 14.73 -15.65 18.89
CA GLU A 444 15.06 -15.75 17.44
C GLU A 444 14.57 -14.51 16.68
N LEU A 445 13.29 -14.18 16.81
CA LEU A 445 12.68 -13.05 16.08
C LEU A 445 13.16 -11.71 16.61
N TYR A 446 13.38 -11.60 17.90
CA TYR A 446 13.87 -10.39 18.53
C TYR A 446 15.29 -10.04 18.08
N GLN A 447 16.16 -11.03 17.90
CA GLN A 447 17.50 -10.81 17.33
C GLN A 447 17.41 -10.27 15.90
N MET A 448 16.53 -10.81 15.06
CA MET A 448 16.28 -10.27 13.71
C MET A 448 15.84 -8.82 13.76
N LEU A 449 14.96 -8.46 14.71
CA LEU A 449 14.47 -7.10 14.87
C LEU A 449 15.58 -6.14 15.31
N LEU A 450 16.46 -6.56 16.24
CA LEU A 450 17.60 -5.76 16.69
C LEU A 450 18.60 -5.50 15.54
N GLU A 451 18.96 -6.53 14.79
CA GLU A 451 19.86 -6.42 13.63
C GLU A 451 19.27 -5.47 12.57
N TRP A 452 17.98 -5.60 12.28
CA TRP A 452 17.31 -4.73 11.32
C TRP A 452 17.29 -3.26 11.76
N ARG A 453 17.06 -2.99 13.06
CA ARG A 453 17.12 -1.61 13.61
C ARG A 453 18.50 -0.99 13.43
N GLU A 454 19.55 -1.74 13.73
CA GLU A 454 20.92 -1.28 13.52
C GLU A 454 21.19 -0.98 12.03
N GLN A 455 20.79 -1.87 11.12
CA GLN A 455 20.99 -1.72 9.68
C GLN A 455 20.21 -0.56 9.07
N THR A 456 19.05 -0.22 9.63
CA THR A 456 18.17 0.84 9.11
C THR A 456 18.31 2.16 9.83
N GLY A 457 19.01 2.19 10.97
CA GLY A 457 19.12 3.38 11.82
C GLY A 457 17.80 3.76 12.50
N ALA A 458 16.95 2.79 12.82
CA ALA A 458 15.64 3.03 13.43
C ALA A 458 15.77 3.76 14.78
N GLU A 459 15.17 4.95 14.88
CA GLU A 459 15.17 5.75 16.09
C GLU A 459 14.08 5.26 17.05
N LEU A 460 14.48 4.83 18.24
CA LEU A 460 13.56 4.31 19.25
C LEU A 460 12.98 5.42 20.13
N PRO A 461 11.74 5.26 20.63
CA PRO A 461 11.20 6.11 21.68
C PRO A 461 12.06 6.05 22.94
N VAL A 462 12.28 7.20 23.60
CA VAL A 462 13.06 7.30 24.85
C VAL A 462 12.16 7.77 25.98
N PRO A 463 12.46 7.43 27.27
CA PRO A 463 11.65 7.86 28.41
C PRO A 463 11.43 9.37 28.44
N ASN A 464 10.20 9.79 28.70
CA ASN A 464 9.83 11.20 28.81
C ASN A 464 9.90 11.67 30.24
N PRO A 465 10.90 12.50 30.66
CA PRO A 465 11.02 13.00 32.00
C PRO A 465 9.91 13.98 32.42
N ASP A 466 9.19 14.54 31.43
CA ASP A 466 8.07 15.45 31.69
C ASP A 466 6.73 14.72 31.82
N PHE A 467 6.73 13.38 31.69
CA PHE A 467 5.52 12.58 31.86
C PHE A 467 4.96 12.75 33.27
N LYS A 468 3.70 13.12 33.33
CA LYS A 468 2.96 13.27 34.60
C LYS A 468 1.67 12.48 34.55
N LEU A 469 1.49 11.59 35.52
CA LEU A 469 0.17 11.05 35.74
C LEU A 469 -0.76 12.19 36.19
N PRO A 470 -1.99 12.27 35.63
CA PRO A 470 -2.96 13.24 36.12
C PRO A 470 -3.18 13.05 37.61
N GLU A 471 -3.12 14.13 38.39
CA GLU A 471 -3.54 14.13 39.79
C GLU A 471 -5.05 13.79 39.82
N ASN A 472 -5.42 12.83 40.71
CA ASN A 472 -6.81 12.38 40.88
C ASN A 472 -7.72 13.49 41.39
#